data_b688adc4c7db8a15647af20cbbc5b55c
#
_entry.id   b688adc4c7db8a15647af20cbbc5b55c
#
_cell.length_a   1.000
_cell.length_b   1.000
_cell.length_c   1.000
_cell.angle_alpha   90.00
_cell.angle_beta   90.00
_cell.angle_gamma   90.00
#
_symmetry.space_group_name_H-M   'P 1'
#
loop_
_entity.id
_entity.type
_entity.pdbx_description
1 polymer ?
#
loop_
_entity_poly.entity_id
_entity_poly.type
_entity_poly.pdbx_seq_one_letter_code
_entity_poly.pdbx_strand_id
1 'polypeptide(L)'
;MVGLNLKYTLPDHEQEKIKPLLKGEKIVYCLPFDLDKDGQWISDGWVAVTRNNLFILKNGSIIRNIDLSQTDEILCSPEVNCGILISNHSSYDEILCRFSMRFMVQYSYTARGASLFCRGQDKEIVSPERERYCPACGQVLPGTNQCPRCAGMGRTFQRFWSLCGAYALPFLSITLFMAAISAITVGQQYIQRRFIDDVM
;
A
#
# COMPACT_ATOMS: atom_id res chain seq x y z
N MET A 1 18.87 19.81 16.46
CA MET A 1 18.57 18.43 15.99
C MET A 1 17.15 18.46 15.49
N VAL A 2 17.00 18.41 14.18
CA VAL A 2 15.68 18.43 13.54
C VAL A 2 15.05 17.09 13.88
N GLY A 3 13.95 17.15 14.66
CA GLY A 3 13.17 15.94 14.95
C GLY A 3 12.80 15.28 13.65
N LEU A 4 12.90 13.94 13.61
CA LEU A 4 12.37 13.12 12.53
C LEU A 4 11.01 13.65 12.14
N ASN A 5 10.81 13.88 10.84
CA ASN A 5 9.49 14.11 10.29
C ASN A 5 8.66 12.85 10.51
N LEU A 6 8.10 12.71 11.71
CA LEU A 6 7.03 11.79 11.95
C LEU A 6 5.87 12.28 11.07
N LYS A 7 5.66 11.63 9.94
CA LYS A 7 4.58 11.95 9.01
C LYS A 7 3.22 11.91 9.71
N TYR A 8 3.15 11.12 10.76
CA TYR A 8 1.98 10.95 11.60
C TYR A 8 2.31 11.38 13.02
N THR A 9 1.52 12.29 13.54
CA THR A 9 1.53 12.69 14.95
C THR A 9 0.34 12.05 15.63
N LEU A 10 0.57 11.57 16.84
CA LEU A 10 -0.53 11.02 17.64
C LEU A 10 -1.53 12.14 17.93
N PRO A 11 -2.85 11.92 17.78
CA PRO A 11 -3.86 12.89 18.15
C PRO A 11 -3.71 13.35 19.61
N ASP A 12 -4.02 14.62 19.90
CA ASP A 12 -3.79 15.21 21.23
C ASP A 12 -4.46 14.43 22.36
N HIS A 13 -5.69 13.92 22.11
CA HIS A 13 -6.45 13.11 23.09
C HIS A 13 -5.80 11.75 23.39
N GLU A 14 -5.05 11.18 22.44
CA GLU A 14 -4.29 9.94 22.63
C GLU A 14 -2.95 10.22 23.30
N GLN A 15 -2.34 11.36 22.97
CA GLN A 15 -1.09 11.81 23.57
C GLN A 15 -1.22 12.03 25.08
N GLU A 16 -2.32 12.62 25.53
CA GLU A 16 -2.60 12.83 26.97
C GLU A 16 -2.67 11.52 27.75
N LYS A 17 -3.21 10.45 27.17
CA LYS A 17 -3.34 9.14 27.81
C LYS A 17 -2.03 8.39 27.94
N ILE A 18 -1.15 8.53 26.95
CA ILE A 18 0.17 7.90 26.99
C ILE A 18 1.14 8.69 27.88
N LYS A 19 0.93 9.99 28.02
CA LYS A 19 1.83 10.89 28.75
C LYS A 19 2.28 10.38 30.13
N PRO A 20 1.38 9.84 30.99
CA PRO A 20 1.80 9.27 32.27
C PRO A 20 2.68 8.01 32.14
N LEU A 21 2.53 7.25 31.05
CA LEU A 21 3.30 6.03 30.81
C LEU A 21 4.64 6.30 30.10
N LEU A 22 4.75 7.42 29.43
CA LEU A 22 5.98 7.81 28.72
C LEU A 22 7.14 8.13 29.69
N LYS A 23 6.84 8.44 30.98
CA LYS A 23 7.87 8.79 32.00
C LYS A 23 8.90 9.81 31.50
N GLY A 24 8.51 10.70 30.60
CA GLY A 24 9.40 11.71 29.99
C GLY A 24 10.13 11.25 28.72
N GLU A 25 9.93 10.04 28.27
CA GLU A 25 10.45 9.54 26.99
C GLU A 25 9.76 10.21 25.80
N LYS A 26 10.49 10.33 24.71
CA LYS A 26 9.94 10.85 23.43
C LYS A 26 9.45 9.68 22.57
N ILE A 27 8.32 9.88 21.91
CA ILE A 27 7.86 8.99 20.87
C ILE A 27 8.81 9.13 19.68
N VAL A 28 9.43 8.01 19.28
CA VAL A 28 10.37 7.95 18.15
C VAL A 28 9.65 7.63 16.85
N TYR A 29 8.74 6.66 16.90
CA TYR A 29 7.90 6.29 15.75
C TYR A 29 6.43 6.35 16.15
N CYS A 30 5.60 6.85 15.23
CA CYS A 30 4.16 6.89 15.38
C CYS A 30 3.51 6.58 14.03
N LEU A 31 2.69 5.54 13.99
CA LEU A 31 2.00 5.10 12.77
C LEU A 31 0.55 4.72 13.06
N PRO A 32 -0.39 5.07 12.18
CA PRO A 32 -1.75 4.54 12.26
C PRO A 32 -1.78 3.09 11.75
N PHE A 33 -2.66 2.28 12.32
CA PHE A 33 -3.09 1.02 11.72
C PHE A 33 -4.60 1.05 11.49
N ASP A 34 -5.02 0.42 10.41
CA ASP A 34 -6.36 0.57 9.85
C ASP A 34 -7.12 -0.75 9.70
N LEU A 35 -6.55 -1.84 10.21
CA LEU A 35 -7.18 -3.16 10.18
C LEU A 35 -7.24 -3.77 11.58
N ASP A 36 -8.38 -4.40 11.89
CA ASP A 36 -8.55 -5.20 13.11
C ASP A 36 -8.00 -6.62 12.92
N LYS A 37 -8.09 -7.45 13.96
CA LYS A 37 -7.68 -8.86 13.96
C LYS A 37 -8.38 -9.67 12.87
N ASP A 38 -9.62 -9.33 12.55
CA ASP A 38 -10.45 -9.98 11.53
C ASP A 38 -10.29 -9.36 10.13
N GLY A 39 -9.35 -8.41 9.96
CA GLY A 39 -9.12 -7.73 8.68
C GLY A 39 -10.16 -6.65 8.35
N GLN A 40 -11.02 -6.27 9.28
CA GLN A 40 -11.99 -5.20 9.11
C GLN A 40 -11.37 -3.83 9.31
N TRP A 41 -11.88 -2.84 8.57
CA TRP A 41 -11.38 -1.47 8.64
C TRP A 41 -11.73 -0.80 9.98
N ILE A 42 -10.71 -0.16 10.58
CA ILE A 42 -10.85 0.68 11.76
C ILE A 42 -10.24 2.07 11.51
N SER A 43 -10.78 3.08 12.17
CA SER A 43 -10.34 4.48 11.99
C SER A 43 -9.32 4.97 13.01
N ASP A 44 -9.32 4.41 14.22
CA ASP A 44 -8.60 4.93 15.39
C ASP A 44 -7.59 3.93 15.97
N GLY A 45 -6.77 3.34 15.13
CA GLY A 45 -5.68 2.50 15.56
C GLY A 45 -4.32 3.22 15.46
N TRP A 46 -3.52 3.18 16.53
CA TRP A 46 -2.19 3.82 16.55
C TRP A 46 -1.14 2.92 17.18
N VAL A 47 0.04 2.93 16.59
CA VAL A 47 1.25 2.34 17.17
C VAL A 47 2.21 3.47 17.49
N ALA A 48 2.62 3.57 18.75
CA ALA A 48 3.62 4.52 19.20
C ALA A 48 4.81 3.77 19.81
N VAL A 49 6.01 4.05 19.31
CA VAL A 49 7.24 3.41 19.76
C VAL A 49 8.12 4.46 20.44
N THR A 50 8.52 4.17 21.66
CA THR A 50 9.57 4.89 22.38
C THR A 50 10.86 4.07 22.34
N ARG A 51 11.89 4.47 23.06
CA ARG A 51 13.13 3.67 23.14
C ARG A 51 12.96 2.38 23.93
N ASN A 52 12.09 2.38 24.95
CA ASN A 52 11.92 1.26 25.86
C ASN A 52 10.60 0.52 25.66
N ASN A 53 9.58 1.19 25.12
CA ASN A 53 8.22 0.66 25.06
C ASN A 53 7.59 0.81 23.68
N LEU A 54 6.75 -0.16 23.33
CA LEU A 54 5.85 -0.09 22.17
C LEU A 54 4.40 -0.11 22.66
N PHE A 55 3.65 0.93 22.34
CA PHE A 55 2.25 1.10 22.73
C PHE A 55 1.34 0.86 21.53
N ILE A 56 0.26 0.10 21.74
CA ILE A 56 -0.81 -0.08 20.77
C ILE A 56 -2.07 0.54 21.35
N LEU A 57 -2.62 1.49 20.61
CA LEU A 57 -3.83 2.22 20.99
C LEU A 57 -4.94 1.92 19.99
N LYS A 58 -6.15 1.81 20.47
CA LYS A 58 -7.36 1.68 19.66
C LYS A 58 -8.52 2.35 20.38
N ASN A 59 -9.25 3.18 19.64
CA ASN A 59 -10.42 3.90 20.18
C ASN A 59 -10.13 4.66 21.49
N GLY A 60 -9.00 5.32 21.56
CA GLY A 60 -8.62 6.09 22.73
C GLY A 60 -8.20 5.26 23.94
N SER A 61 -7.98 3.98 23.82
CA SER A 61 -7.54 3.09 24.89
C SER A 61 -6.23 2.41 24.54
N ILE A 62 -5.33 2.28 25.52
CA ILE A 62 -4.11 1.51 25.37
C ILE A 62 -4.48 0.05 25.48
N ILE A 63 -4.38 -0.68 24.36
CA ILE A 63 -4.67 -2.12 24.33
C ILE A 63 -3.49 -2.90 24.83
N ARG A 64 -2.26 -2.45 24.50
CA ARG A 64 -1.02 -3.14 24.84
C ARG A 64 0.11 -2.15 25.10
N ASN A 65 0.94 -2.55 26.04
CA ASN A 65 2.23 -1.91 26.33
C ASN A 65 3.27 -3.03 26.39
N ILE A 66 4.23 -2.99 25.47
CA ILE A 66 5.26 -4.00 25.29
C ILE A 66 6.59 -3.37 25.69
N ASP A 67 7.30 -4.02 26.60
CA ASP A 67 8.64 -3.64 26.98
C ASP A 67 9.64 -4.21 25.94
N LEU A 68 10.29 -3.33 25.20
CA LEU A 68 11.25 -3.70 24.17
C LEU A 68 12.49 -4.40 24.74
N SER A 69 12.80 -4.19 26.02
CA SER A 69 13.93 -4.88 26.68
C SER A 69 13.68 -6.36 26.90
N GLN A 70 12.42 -6.79 26.91
CA GLN A 70 11.99 -8.18 27.09
C GLN A 70 11.61 -8.87 25.78
N THR A 71 11.74 -8.17 24.68
CA THR A 71 11.37 -8.63 23.34
C THR A 71 12.65 -8.87 22.54
N ASP A 72 12.74 -10.01 21.87
CA ASP A 72 13.93 -10.36 21.08
C ASP A 72 13.98 -9.53 19.79
N GLU A 73 12.85 -9.41 19.10
CA GLU A 73 12.78 -8.70 17.83
C GLU A 73 11.34 -8.26 17.49
N ILE A 74 11.22 -7.13 16.82
CA ILE A 74 9.96 -6.69 16.21
C ILE A 74 10.06 -6.90 14.70
N LEU A 75 9.14 -7.68 14.13
CA LEU A 75 9.10 -8.04 12.73
C LEU A 75 7.91 -7.42 12.03
N CYS A 76 8.11 -7.05 10.77
CA CYS A 76 7.05 -6.64 9.87
C CYS A 76 6.98 -7.67 8.73
N SER A 77 5.84 -8.36 8.62
CA SER A 77 5.63 -9.40 7.61
C SER A 77 4.43 -9.09 6.72
N PRO A 78 4.55 -9.29 5.40
CA PRO A 78 3.40 -9.21 4.51
C PRO A 78 2.53 -10.45 4.65
N GLU A 79 1.21 -10.24 4.71
CA GLU A 79 0.17 -11.26 4.52
C GLU A 79 -0.63 -10.98 3.25
N VAL A 80 -1.61 -11.81 2.93
CA VAL A 80 -2.49 -11.61 1.79
C VAL A 80 -3.29 -10.32 1.98
N ASN A 81 -3.02 -9.30 1.15
CA ASN A 81 -3.64 -7.97 1.15
C ASN A 81 -3.38 -7.07 2.38
N CYS A 82 -2.60 -7.48 3.35
CA CYS A 82 -2.27 -6.68 4.51
C CYS A 82 -0.82 -6.91 4.97
N GLY A 83 -0.35 -6.06 5.88
CA GLY A 83 0.87 -6.29 6.64
C GLY A 83 0.53 -6.56 8.10
N ILE A 84 1.40 -7.27 8.78
CA ILE A 84 1.32 -7.54 10.21
C ILE A 84 2.60 -7.08 10.90
N LEU A 85 2.43 -6.52 12.09
CA LEU A 85 3.53 -6.26 13.01
C LEU A 85 3.53 -7.36 14.07
N ILE A 86 4.68 -8.00 14.26
CA ILE A 86 4.85 -9.15 15.14
C ILE A 86 5.91 -8.82 16.17
N SER A 87 5.64 -9.16 17.42
CA SER A 87 6.64 -9.23 18.48
C SER A 87 7.11 -10.66 18.62
N ASN A 88 8.41 -10.88 18.44
CA ASN A 88 9.04 -12.17 18.63
C ASN A 88 9.62 -12.26 20.03
N HIS A 89 9.19 -13.26 20.76
CA HIS A 89 9.74 -13.65 22.05
C HIS A 89 10.32 -15.06 21.92
N SER A 90 11.31 -15.41 22.71
CA SER A 90 12.00 -16.70 22.64
C SER A 90 11.09 -17.93 22.69
N SER A 91 9.85 -17.77 23.15
CA SER A 91 8.89 -18.86 23.33
C SER A 91 7.67 -18.79 22.41
N TYR A 92 7.33 -17.63 21.85
CA TYR A 92 6.15 -17.41 21.02
C TYR A 92 6.24 -16.13 20.22
N ASP A 93 5.49 -16.10 19.11
CA ASP A 93 5.28 -14.93 18.28
C ASP A 93 3.91 -14.33 18.58
N GLU A 94 3.84 -13.03 18.76
CA GLU A 94 2.59 -12.32 19.03
C GLU A 94 2.31 -11.29 17.95
N ILE A 95 1.14 -11.40 17.30
CA ILE A 95 0.68 -10.38 16.35
C ILE A 95 0.20 -9.16 17.12
N LEU A 96 0.84 -8.04 16.88
CA LEU A 96 0.58 -6.77 17.55
C LEU A 96 -0.55 -6.00 16.88
N CYS A 97 -0.46 -5.79 15.58
CA CYS A 97 -1.48 -5.11 14.79
C CYS A 97 -1.44 -5.57 13.33
N ARG A 98 -2.55 -5.30 12.62
CA ARG A 98 -2.70 -5.48 11.18
C ARG A 98 -2.89 -4.12 10.52
N PHE A 99 -2.33 -3.95 9.34
CA PHE A 99 -2.40 -2.69 8.61
C PHE A 99 -2.45 -2.94 7.11
N SER A 100 -3.05 -2.01 6.36
CA SER A 100 -3.10 -2.10 4.90
C SER A 100 -1.72 -1.95 4.27
N MET A 101 -1.54 -2.52 3.08
CA MET A 101 -0.28 -2.50 2.33
C MET A 101 0.28 -1.09 2.08
N ARG A 102 -0.56 -0.04 2.15
CA ARG A 102 -0.13 1.35 2.01
C ARG A 102 0.88 1.79 3.07
N PHE A 103 0.85 1.16 4.26
CA PHE A 103 1.76 1.45 5.36
C PHE A 103 2.95 0.48 5.45
N MET A 104 3.06 -0.49 4.53
CA MET A 104 4.05 -1.55 4.59
C MET A 104 5.48 -1.02 4.71
N VAL A 105 5.81 0.00 3.94
CA VAL A 105 7.16 0.59 3.95
C VAL A 105 7.45 1.24 5.29
N GLN A 106 6.52 2.07 5.81
CA GLN A 106 6.69 2.76 7.08
C GLN A 106 6.82 1.77 8.25
N TYR A 107 5.97 0.73 8.28
CA TYR A 107 6.05 -0.32 9.30
C TYR A 107 7.34 -1.12 9.20
N SER A 108 7.86 -1.39 8.00
CA SER A 108 9.13 -2.06 7.80
C SER A 108 10.31 -1.29 8.43
N TYR A 109 10.34 0.04 8.27
CA TYR A 109 11.34 0.88 8.91
C TYR A 109 11.15 0.97 10.42
N THR A 110 9.91 1.12 10.88
CA THR A 110 9.57 1.16 12.31
C THR A 110 9.95 -0.16 12.99
N ALA A 111 9.63 -1.29 12.41
CA ALA A 111 10.00 -2.61 12.93
C ALA A 111 11.51 -2.77 13.06
N ARG A 112 12.27 -2.39 12.03
CA ARG A 112 13.75 -2.41 12.09
C ARG A 112 14.30 -1.48 13.17
N GLY A 113 13.74 -0.28 13.31
CA GLY A 113 14.14 0.66 14.36
C GLY A 113 13.82 0.12 15.75
N ALA A 114 12.62 -0.42 15.96
CA ALA A 114 12.23 -1.05 17.21
C ALA A 114 13.09 -2.27 17.56
N SER A 115 13.46 -3.10 16.57
CA SER A 115 14.39 -4.23 16.77
C SER A 115 15.78 -3.79 17.20
N LEU A 116 16.25 -2.62 16.76
CA LEU A 116 17.52 -2.08 17.27
C LEU A 116 17.40 -1.67 18.74
N PHE A 117 16.27 -1.12 19.14
CA PHE A 117 15.99 -0.79 20.54
C PHE A 117 15.90 -2.06 21.41
N CYS A 118 15.28 -3.14 20.92
CA CYS A 118 15.30 -4.45 21.61
C CYS A 118 16.73 -4.94 21.88
N ARG A 119 17.65 -4.65 20.96
CA ARG A 119 19.08 -5.03 21.08
C ARG A 119 19.90 -3.99 21.87
N GLY A 120 19.27 -3.00 22.49
CA GLY A 120 19.93 -1.93 23.25
C GLY A 120 20.72 -0.93 22.40
N GLN A 121 20.48 -0.88 21.09
CA GLN A 121 21.14 0.05 20.19
C GLN A 121 20.29 1.33 20.05
N ASP A 122 20.83 2.47 20.45
CA ASP A 122 20.18 3.78 20.35
C ASP A 122 20.38 4.38 18.96
N LYS A 123 19.96 3.65 17.91
CA LYS A 123 20.05 4.10 16.52
C LYS A 123 18.67 4.16 15.91
N GLU A 124 18.26 5.37 15.55
CA GLU A 124 17.01 5.58 14.85
C GLU A 124 17.18 5.32 13.35
N ILE A 125 16.28 4.52 12.78
CA ILE A 125 16.22 4.29 11.34
C ILE A 125 15.18 5.25 10.77
N VAL A 126 15.63 6.12 9.87
CA VAL A 126 14.78 7.06 9.14
C VAL A 126 14.43 6.47 7.79
N SER A 127 13.14 6.45 7.46
CA SER A 127 12.72 6.10 6.10
C SER A 127 13.28 7.13 5.10
N PRO A 128 13.96 6.71 4.04
CA PRO A 128 14.43 7.59 2.99
C PRO A 128 13.28 8.09 2.10
N GLU A 129 12.05 7.75 2.39
CA GLU A 129 10.88 8.22 1.64
C GLU A 129 10.74 9.74 1.76
N ARG A 130 11.46 10.43 0.89
CA ARG A 130 11.03 11.73 0.45
C ARG A 130 9.73 11.52 -0.33
N GLU A 131 8.63 12.02 0.19
CA GLU A 131 7.41 12.12 -0.59
C GLU A 131 7.78 12.80 -1.91
N ARG A 132 7.76 12.03 -2.98
CA ARG A 132 8.03 12.56 -4.31
C ARG A 132 6.73 13.16 -4.81
N TYR A 133 6.72 14.48 -4.90
CA TYR A 133 5.61 15.19 -5.50
C TYR A 133 5.84 15.33 -7.01
N CYS A 134 4.78 15.19 -7.77
CA CYS A 134 4.82 15.47 -9.20
C CYS A 134 5.11 16.96 -9.42
N PRO A 135 6.16 17.32 -10.16
CA PRO A 135 6.51 18.75 -10.39
C PRO A 135 5.42 19.48 -11.21
N ALA A 136 4.59 18.76 -11.96
CA ALA A 136 3.56 19.35 -12.81
C ALA A 136 2.22 19.56 -12.11
N CYS A 137 1.79 18.68 -11.19
CA CYS A 137 0.47 18.75 -10.55
C CYS A 137 0.51 18.69 -9.03
N GLY A 138 1.69 18.59 -8.39
CA GLY A 138 1.84 18.52 -6.94
C GLY A 138 1.31 17.25 -6.27
N GLN A 139 0.86 16.26 -7.03
CA GLN A 139 0.31 15.02 -6.46
C GLN A 139 1.43 14.09 -5.98
N VAL A 140 1.21 13.43 -4.85
CA VAL A 140 2.13 12.42 -4.31
C VAL A 140 2.29 11.26 -5.29
N LEU A 141 3.54 10.92 -5.60
CA LEU A 141 3.86 9.84 -6.54
C LEU A 141 3.86 8.49 -5.80
N PRO A 142 3.03 7.52 -6.22
CA PRO A 142 2.98 6.21 -5.58
C PRO A 142 4.21 5.38 -5.97
N GLY A 143 5.31 5.50 -5.22
CA GLY A 143 6.51 4.64 -5.36
C GLY A 143 7.19 4.62 -6.74
N THR A 144 6.57 5.17 -7.78
CA THR A 144 7.09 5.28 -9.14
C THR A 144 7.40 6.73 -9.48
N ASN A 145 8.37 6.96 -10.37
CA ASN A 145 8.70 8.33 -10.83
C ASN A 145 7.67 8.90 -11.83
N GLN A 146 6.56 8.20 -12.06
CA GLN A 146 5.53 8.61 -13.02
C GLN A 146 4.24 8.97 -12.28
N CYS A 147 3.76 10.17 -12.54
CA CYS A 147 2.48 10.62 -12.01
C CYS A 147 1.33 9.98 -12.81
N PRO A 148 0.41 9.22 -12.21
CA PRO A 148 -0.71 8.61 -12.93
C PRO A 148 -1.63 9.64 -13.59
N ARG A 149 -1.68 10.86 -13.07
CA ARG A 149 -2.49 11.94 -13.60
C ARG A 149 -1.82 12.71 -14.75
N CYS A 150 -0.48 12.88 -14.68
CA CYS A 150 0.28 13.65 -15.66
C CYS A 150 0.97 12.77 -16.71
N ALA A 151 1.16 11.47 -16.43
CA ALA A 151 1.59 10.50 -17.43
C ALA A 151 0.44 10.30 -18.40
N GLY A 152 0.33 11.18 -19.38
CA GLY A 152 -0.73 11.17 -20.37
C GLY A 152 -0.86 9.77 -21.00
N MET A 153 -2.11 9.36 -21.17
CA MET A 153 -2.50 8.07 -21.75
C MET A 153 -1.79 7.76 -23.08
N GLY A 154 -1.34 8.80 -23.79
CA GLY A 154 -0.59 8.70 -25.04
C GLY A 154 0.75 7.96 -24.93
N ARG A 155 1.50 8.15 -23.85
CA ARG A 155 2.82 7.50 -23.68
C ARG A 155 2.68 6.00 -23.36
N THR A 156 1.65 5.62 -22.64
CA THR A 156 1.31 4.22 -22.37
C THR A 156 0.80 3.55 -23.64
N PHE A 157 -0.02 4.26 -24.42
CA PHE A 157 -0.54 3.80 -25.70
C PHE A 157 0.58 3.62 -26.75
N GLN A 158 1.55 4.53 -26.79
CA GLN A 158 2.71 4.43 -27.67
C GLN A 158 3.60 3.23 -27.34
N ARG A 159 3.81 2.92 -26.05
CA ARG A 159 4.54 1.71 -25.64
C ARG A 159 3.76 0.43 -25.97
N PHE A 160 2.46 0.45 -25.75
CA PHE A 160 1.60 -0.67 -26.14
C PHE A 160 1.67 -0.90 -27.64
N TRP A 161 1.60 0.17 -28.46
CA TRP A 161 1.70 0.07 -29.92
C TRP A 161 3.07 -0.41 -30.39
N SER A 162 4.13 -0.01 -29.75
CA SER A 162 5.48 -0.50 -30.09
C SER A 162 5.67 -2.00 -29.79
N LEU A 163 5.04 -2.50 -28.74
CA LEU A 163 5.05 -3.94 -28.42
C LEU A 163 4.15 -4.74 -29.39
N CYS A 164 3.03 -4.17 -29.79
CA CYS A 164 2.12 -4.79 -30.76
C CYS A 164 2.63 -4.72 -32.20
N GLY A 165 3.62 -3.87 -32.50
CA GLY A 165 4.14 -3.66 -33.84
C GLY A 165 4.67 -4.92 -34.50
N ALA A 166 5.29 -5.83 -33.75
CA ALA A 166 5.76 -7.12 -34.22
C ALA A 166 4.61 -8.06 -34.66
N TYR A 167 3.40 -7.85 -34.13
CA TYR A 167 2.22 -8.66 -34.42
C TYR A 167 1.16 -7.92 -35.26
N ALA A 168 1.48 -6.74 -35.78
CA ALA A 168 0.54 -5.91 -36.51
C ALA A 168 0.03 -6.62 -37.80
N LEU A 169 0.89 -7.32 -38.54
CA LEU A 169 0.51 -8.07 -39.72
C LEU A 169 -0.49 -9.21 -39.45
N PRO A 170 -0.24 -10.15 -38.52
CA PRO A 170 -1.25 -11.17 -38.20
C PRO A 170 -2.53 -10.58 -37.63
N PHE A 171 -2.46 -9.50 -36.85
CA PHE A 171 -3.65 -8.82 -36.34
C PHE A 171 -4.50 -8.20 -37.45
N LEU A 172 -3.85 -7.55 -38.40
CA LEU A 172 -4.52 -6.97 -39.56
C LEU A 172 -5.18 -8.07 -40.43
N SER A 173 -4.51 -9.20 -40.62
CA SER A 173 -5.06 -10.32 -41.41
C SER A 173 -6.33 -10.91 -40.72
N ILE A 174 -6.30 -11.12 -39.43
CA ILE A 174 -7.45 -11.61 -38.68
C ILE A 174 -8.62 -10.63 -38.76
N THR A 175 -8.35 -9.33 -38.61
CA THR A 175 -9.37 -8.29 -38.69
C THR A 175 -10.00 -8.25 -40.09
N LEU A 176 -9.22 -8.38 -41.14
CA LEU A 176 -9.69 -8.43 -42.51
C LEU A 176 -10.54 -9.68 -42.78
N PHE A 177 -10.10 -10.84 -42.28
CA PHE A 177 -10.89 -12.08 -42.35
C PHE A 177 -12.25 -11.96 -41.66
N MET A 178 -12.27 -11.41 -40.44
CA MET A 178 -13.50 -11.19 -39.70
C MET A 178 -14.45 -10.22 -40.43
N ALA A 179 -13.92 -9.15 -41.02
CA ALA A 179 -14.69 -8.22 -41.80
C ALA A 179 -15.28 -8.87 -43.06
N ALA A 180 -14.50 -9.71 -43.75
CA ALA A 180 -14.96 -10.45 -44.94
C ALA A 180 -16.08 -11.46 -44.60
N ILE A 181 -15.93 -12.22 -43.50
CA ILE A 181 -16.97 -13.14 -43.04
C ILE A 181 -18.24 -12.37 -42.69
N SER A 182 -18.13 -11.26 -41.98
CA SER A 182 -19.27 -10.41 -41.64
C SER A 182 -19.99 -9.86 -42.88
N ALA A 183 -19.24 -9.41 -43.87
CA ALA A 183 -19.79 -8.92 -45.14
C ALA A 183 -20.55 -10.02 -45.91
N ILE A 184 -19.98 -11.24 -45.97
CA ILE A 184 -20.64 -12.38 -46.62
C ILE A 184 -21.95 -12.75 -45.88
N THR A 185 -21.94 -12.77 -44.56
CA THR A 185 -23.10 -13.08 -43.75
C THR A 185 -24.25 -12.07 -43.98
N VAL A 186 -23.92 -10.78 -43.99
CA VAL A 186 -24.89 -9.71 -44.28
C VAL A 186 -25.39 -9.80 -45.74
N GLY A 187 -24.48 -10.09 -46.68
CA GLY A 187 -24.82 -10.30 -48.08
C GLY A 187 -25.78 -11.46 -48.31
N GLN A 188 -25.57 -12.61 -47.64
CA GLN A 188 -26.51 -13.73 -47.65
C GLN A 188 -27.89 -13.39 -47.19
N GLN A 189 -28.01 -12.65 -46.08
CA GLN A 189 -29.31 -12.22 -45.54
C GLN A 189 -30.02 -11.27 -46.53
N TYR A 190 -29.28 -10.39 -47.19
CA TYR A 190 -29.83 -9.48 -48.17
C TYR A 190 -30.37 -10.22 -49.43
N ILE A 191 -29.62 -11.22 -49.92
CA ILE A 191 -30.02 -12.02 -51.07
C ILE A 191 -31.23 -12.89 -50.74
N GLN A 192 -31.27 -13.51 -49.54
CA GLN A 192 -32.42 -14.30 -49.08
C GLN A 192 -33.68 -13.43 -49.00
N ARG A 193 -33.58 -12.21 -48.46
CA ARG A 193 -34.71 -11.30 -48.33
C ARG A 193 -35.25 -10.91 -49.71
N ARG A 194 -34.38 -10.59 -50.63
CA ARG A 194 -34.76 -10.23 -52.01
C ARG A 194 -35.37 -11.41 -52.77
N PHE A 195 -34.87 -12.62 -52.54
CA PHE A 195 -35.45 -13.83 -53.14
C PHE A 195 -36.87 -14.14 -52.62
N ILE A 196 -37.12 -13.88 -51.35
CA ILE A 196 -38.47 -14.02 -50.77
C ILE A 196 -39.42 -12.96 -51.33
N ASP A 197 -38.97 -11.70 -51.45
CA ASP A 197 -39.79 -10.57 -51.94
C ASP A 197 -40.09 -10.70 -53.44
N ASP A 198 -39.24 -11.36 -54.27
CA ASP A 198 -39.44 -11.54 -55.71
C ASP A 198 -40.24 -12.80 -56.05
N VAL A 199 -40.43 -13.76 -55.10
CA VAL A 199 -41.12 -15.04 -55.37
C VAL A 199 -42.51 -15.07 -54.73
N MET A 200 -42.82 -14.14 -53.82
CA MET A 200 -44.17 -13.98 -53.24
C MET A 200 -44.92 -12.78 -53.86
#